data_30b46544dfc849ea03b69e6475950748
#
_entry.id   30b46544dfc849ea03b69e6475950748
#
_cell.length_a   1.000
_cell.length_b   1.000
_cell.length_c   1.000
_cell.angle_alpha   90.00
_cell.angle_beta   90.00
_cell.angle_gamma   90.00
#
_symmetry.space_group_name_H-M   'P 1'
#
loop_
_entity.id
_entity.type
_entity.pdbx_description
1 polymer ?
#
loop_
_entity_poly.entity_id
_entity_poly.type
_entity_poly.pdbx_seq_one_letter_code
_entity_poly.pdbx_strand_id
1 'polypeptide(L)' 'MIESVVDTREEPNAILTGGPAGFASGSGRMWFAERPDRVVKLLNGNRYEHFAPTPETVLVDGRALQVFRWAGFTKVAE' A
#
# COMPACT_ATOMS: atom_id res chain seq x y z
N MET A 1 -13.85 9.55 24.97
CA MET A 1 -13.58 9.25 24.40
C MET A 1 -13.13 9.25 23.71
N ILE A 2 -12.91 9.37 23.44
CA ILE A 2 -12.60 9.20 22.60
C ILE A 2 -12.20 8.96 21.99
N GLU A 3 -12.15 8.89 21.80
CA GLU A 3 -11.87 8.49 21.02
C GLU A 3 -11.41 8.11 20.41
N SER A 4 -11.14 7.92 20.85
CA SER A 4 -10.69 7.44 20.12
C SER A 4 -10.97 7.22 19.27
N VAL A 5 -10.95 7.51 19.46
CA VAL A 5 -11.43 7.26 18.32
C VAL A 5 -10.50 6.71 17.40
N VAL A 6 -10.41 5.55 17.47
CA VAL A 6 -9.67 4.96 16.48
C VAL A 6 -10.29 5.27 15.21
N ASP A 7 -9.52 5.79 14.40
CA ASP A 7 -10.01 6.20 13.15
C ASP A 7 -10.09 4.99 12.26
N THR A 8 -11.28 4.52 12.02
CA THR A 8 -11.44 3.34 11.19
C THR A 8 -11.00 3.58 9.76
N ARG A 9 -10.89 4.85 9.36
CA ARG A 9 -10.39 5.14 8.04
C ARG A 9 -8.94 4.72 7.85
N GLU A 10 -8.24 4.49 8.97
CA GLU A 10 -6.84 4.09 8.88
C GLU A 10 -6.66 2.59 8.85
N GLU A 11 -7.74 1.85 8.89
CA GLU A 11 -7.61 0.40 8.76
C GLU A 11 -7.18 0.03 7.36
N PRO A 12 -6.22 -0.88 7.23
CA PRO A 12 -5.73 -1.24 5.91
C PRO A 12 -6.84 -1.81 5.04
N ASN A 13 -6.83 -1.42 3.79
CA ASN A 13 -7.72 -2.00 2.79
C ASN A 13 -6.93 -2.51 1.59
N ALA A 14 -5.61 -2.47 1.68
CA ALA A 14 -4.75 -2.85 0.58
C ALA A 14 -3.49 -3.51 1.12
N ILE A 15 -2.84 -4.26 0.25
CA ILE A 15 -1.55 -4.84 0.56
C ILE A 15 -0.64 -4.58 -0.62
N LEU A 16 0.53 -4.01 -0.32
CA LEU A 16 1.52 -3.67 -1.32
C LEU A 16 2.50 -4.82 -1.44
N THR A 17 2.73 -5.27 -2.66
CA THR A 17 3.59 -6.42 -2.90
C THR A 17 4.65 -6.09 -3.93
N GLY A 18 5.80 -6.75 -3.82
CA GLY A 18 6.90 -6.56 -4.76
C GLY A 18 7.73 -5.36 -4.42
N GLY A 19 8.62 -5.01 -5.34
CA GLY A 19 9.48 -3.86 -5.16
C GLY A 19 10.79 -4.20 -4.51
N PRO A 20 11.56 -3.16 -4.12
CA PRO A 20 12.88 -3.38 -3.55
C PRO A 20 12.81 -4.14 -2.24
N ALA A 21 13.86 -4.90 -1.99
CA ALA A 21 13.95 -5.66 -0.75
C ALA A 21 13.88 -4.70 0.44
N GLY A 22 13.13 -5.12 1.46
CA GLY A 22 13.00 -4.32 2.67
C GLY A 22 11.97 -3.24 2.61
N PHE A 23 11.36 -2.99 1.46
CA PHE A 23 10.37 -1.94 1.36
C PHE A 23 8.95 -2.50 1.49
N ALA A 24 8.59 -3.45 0.64
CA ALA A 24 7.31 -4.13 0.76
C ALA A 24 7.56 -5.61 0.55
N SER A 25 8.50 -6.15 1.30
CA SER A 25 8.96 -7.51 1.08
C SER A 25 8.11 -8.50 1.86
N GLY A 26 8.39 -9.76 1.62
CA GLY A 26 7.74 -10.85 2.31
C GLY A 26 6.30 -11.01 1.85
N SER A 27 5.39 -11.09 2.79
CA SER A 27 3.98 -11.26 2.47
C SER A 27 3.34 -9.96 2.01
N GLY A 28 4.11 -8.87 1.98
CA GLY A 28 3.58 -7.60 1.56
C GLY A 28 3.42 -6.66 2.72
N ARG A 29 3.04 -5.43 2.41
CA ARG A 29 2.91 -4.39 3.40
C ARG A 29 1.46 -3.90 3.39
N MET A 30 0.82 -3.93 4.54
CA MET A 30 -0.56 -3.45 4.64
C MET A 30 -0.60 -1.94 4.54
N TRP A 31 -1.63 -1.44 3.91
CA TRP A 31 -1.71 -0.04 3.58
C TRP A 31 -3.16 0.40 3.52
N PHE A 32 -3.43 1.63 3.88
CA PHE A 32 -4.74 2.21 3.65
C PHE A 32 -4.68 3.04 2.38
N ALA A 33 -5.37 2.59 1.34
CA ALA A 33 -5.44 3.28 0.07
C ALA A 33 -6.71 4.10 0.05
N GLU A 34 -6.53 5.40 0.09
CA GLU A 34 -7.68 6.30 0.06
C GLU A 34 -8.41 6.20 -1.25
N ARG A 35 -7.67 5.94 -2.32
CA ARG A 35 -8.26 5.77 -3.64
C ARG A 35 -7.80 4.44 -4.20
N PRO A 36 -8.57 3.39 -3.95
CA PRO A 36 -8.10 2.05 -4.33
C PRO A 36 -8.02 1.82 -5.84
N ASP A 37 -8.51 2.75 -6.63
CA ASP A 37 -8.39 2.65 -8.08
C ASP A 37 -7.18 3.41 -8.63
N ARG A 38 -6.32 3.93 -7.76
CA ARG A 38 -5.20 4.75 -8.17
C ARG A 38 -3.89 4.15 -7.70
N VAL A 39 -2.83 4.48 -8.42
CA VAL A 39 -1.49 4.06 -8.05
C VAL A 39 -1.10 4.69 -6.72
N VAL A 40 -0.52 3.87 -5.84
CA VAL A 40 0.04 4.34 -4.59
C VAL A 40 1.51 4.67 -4.83
N LYS A 41 1.93 5.86 -4.43
CA LYS A 41 3.31 6.30 -4.57
C LYS A 41 3.88 6.53 -3.18
N LEU A 42 4.96 5.84 -2.87
CA LEU A 42 5.60 5.94 -1.56
C LEU A 42 7.02 6.41 -1.72
N LEU A 43 7.38 7.40 -0.93
CA LEU A 43 8.74 7.94 -0.96
C LEU A 43 9.72 6.92 -0.42
N ASN A 44 10.79 6.68 -1.15
CA ASN A 44 11.83 5.74 -0.78
C ASN A 44 13.16 6.38 -1.15
N GLY A 45 13.77 7.07 -0.18
CA GLY A 45 14.98 7.81 -0.46
C GLY A 45 14.70 8.97 -1.38
N ASN A 46 15.34 8.98 -2.53
CA ASN A 46 15.16 10.06 -3.49
C ASN A 46 14.28 9.65 -4.66
N ARG A 47 13.40 8.68 -4.44
CA ARG A 47 12.53 8.23 -5.52
C ARG A 47 11.19 7.81 -4.92
N TYR A 48 10.19 7.72 -5.78
CA TYR A 48 8.87 7.22 -5.40
C TYR A 48 8.70 5.83 -5.98
N GLU A 49 8.33 4.88 -5.12
CA GLU A 49 7.97 3.55 -5.55
C GLU A 49 6.49 3.54 -5.90
N HIS A 50 6.15 2.95 -7.03
CA HIS A 50 4.78 2.95 -7.52
C HIS A 50 4.18 1.56 -7.33
N PHE A 51 3.00 1.52 -6.75
CA PHE A 51 2.25 0.27 -6.58
C PHE A 51 0.92 0.43 -7.26
N ALA A 52 0.68 -0.38 -8.26
CA ALA A 52 -0.53 -0.27 -9.09
C ALA A 52 -1.61 -1.19 -8.56
N PRO A 53 -2.86 -0.74 -8.56
CA PRO A 53 -3.96 -1.59 -8.12
C PRO A 53 -4.17 -2.74 -9.08
N THR A 54 -4.60 -3.87 -8.52
CA THR A 54 -4.97 -5.03 -9.32
C THR A 54 -6.39 -5.45 -8.93
N PRO A 55 -7.02 -6.30 -9.73
CA PRO A 55 -8.34 -6.80 -9.34
C PRO A 55 -8.29 -7.92 -8.31
N GLU A 56 -7.10 -8.30 -7.86
CA GLU A 56 -6.95 -9.39 -6.90
C GLU A 56 -7.15 -8.92 -5.48
N THR A 57 -7.68 -9.81 -4.67
CA THR A 57 -7.80 -9.57 -3.24
C THR A 57 -7.26 -10.78 -2.50
N VAL A 58 -6.80 -10.54 -1.27
CA VAL A 58 -6.37 -11.61 -0.39
C VAL A 58 -7.03 -11.38 0.96
N LEU A 59 -7.20 -12.47 1.71
CA LEU A 59 -7.74 -12.39 3.05
C LEU A 59 -6.59 -12.38 4.04
N VAL A 60 -6.59 -11.37 4.90
CA VAL A 60 -5.61 -11.28 5.97
C VAL A 60 -6.39 -11.06 7.25
N ASP A 61 -6.31 -12.04 8.15
CA ASP A 61 -7.04 -11.99 9.42
C ASP A 61 -8.53 -11.72 9.21
N GLY A 62 -9.11 -12.40 8.21
CA GLY A 62 -10.52 -12.26 7.93
C GLY A 62 -10.91 -11.01 7.18
N ARG A 63 -9.97 -10.20 6.82
CA ARG A 63 -10.23 -8.95 6.10
C ARG A 63 -9.75 -9.08 4.67
N ALA A 64 -10.59 -8.69 3.72
CA ALA A 64 -10.22 -8.72 2.31
C ALA A 64 -9.45 -7.48 1.97
N LEU A 65 -8.23 -7.65 1.48
CA LEU A 65 -7.37 -6.54 1.08
C LEU A 65 -7.12 -6.63 -0.40
N GLN A 66 -7.18 -5.48 -1.06
CA GLN A 66 -6.88 -5.40 -2.49
C GLN A 66 -5.37 -5.44 -2.67
N VAL A 67 -4.92 -6.21 -3.68
CA VAL A 67 -3.49 -6.36 -3.95
C VAL A 67 -3.05 -5.24 -4.88
N PHE A 68 -2.01 -4.53 -4.45
CA PHE A 68 -1.30 -3.56 -5.28
C PHE A 68 0.07 -4.13 -5.56
N ARG A 69 0.51 -4.05 -6.82
CA ARG A 69 1.80 -4.61 -7.22
C ARG A 69 2.74 -3.51 -7.62
N TRP A 70 4.00 -3.68 -7.23
CA TRP A 70 5.04 -2.73 -7.61
C TRP A 70 5.12 -2.64 -9.12
N ALA A 71 5.11 -1.42 -9.63
CA ALA A 71 5.09 -1.15 -11.06
C ALA A 71 6.25 -0.29 -11.51
N GLY A 72 7.23 -0.07 -10.64
CA GLY A 72 8.38 0.72 -11.01
C GLY A 72 8.56 1.90 -10.08
N PHE A 73 9.40 2.81 -10.48
CA PHE A 73 9.68 3.98 -9.64
C PHE A 73 9.98 5.19 -10.51
N THR A 74 9.88 6.36 -9.89
CA THR A 74 10.33 7.61 -10.51
C THR A 74 11.20 8.34 -9.52
N LYS A 75 12.20 9.03 -10.03
CA LYS A 75 13.07 9.81 -9.16
C LYS A 75 12.41 11.12 -8.79
N VAL A 76 12.70 11.55 -7.58
CA VAL A 76 12.25 12.86 -7.15
C VAL A 76 13.03 13.90 -7.92
N ALA A 77 12.34 14.90 -8.46
CA ALA A 77 12.99 15.96 -9.19
C ALA A 77 13.84 16.79 -8.24
N GLU A 78 15.00 17.22 -8.71
CA GLU A 78 15.91 18.01 -7.91
C GLU A 78 15.75 19.48 -8.21
#